data_6115d38a25d16cbbc39dec6bef02b4b0
#
_entry.id   6115d38a25d16cbbc39dec6bef02b4b0
#
_cell.length_a   1.000
_cell.length_b   1.000
_cell.length_c   1.000
_cell.angle_alpha   90.00
_cell.angle_beta   90.00
_cell.angle_gamma   90.00
#
_symmetry.space_group_name_H-M   'P 1'
#
loop_
_entity.id
_entity.type
_entity.pdbx_description
1 polymer ?
#
loop_
_entity_poly.entity_id
_entity_poly.type
_entity_poly.pdbx_seq_one_letter_code
_entity_poly.pdbx_strand_id
1 'polypeptide(L)'
;TSALNIGLDLLFIVPFKMGILGAALATDISQAISGVVSFGFLCRKFEVLHMQKGELAFSKRACTRLMGIGVPMGLQCSITAIGSVIMQWAVNVLGSTAVAAVTAASKTMNLLTVPLESIGTAMATYSGQNLGAARMDRVRKGVTSALLIATVYSIASALILHFADVAVMSLFLDTTTEVEIVAMGREYLFWNSVFFVPLGALIVWRYSIQGLGFSTLAMMA
;
A
#
# COMPACT_ATOMS: atom_id res chain seq x y z
N THR A 1 10.86 0.81 13.11
CA THR A 1 11.51 0.98 11.79
C THR A 1 11.57 2.45 11.41
N SER A 2 10.44 3.19 11.31
CA SER A 2 10.40 4.58 10.80
C SER A 2 11.25 5.56 11.60
N ALA A 3 11.17 5.55 12.92
CA ALA A 3 12.00 6.45 13.76
C ALA A 3 13.51 6.18 13.60
N LEU A 4 13.90 4.91 13.48
CA LEU A 4 15.31 4.54 13.24
C LEU A 4 15.75 4.95 11.83
N ASN A 5 14.90 4.77 10.83
CA ASN A 5 15.17 5.19 9.45
C ASN A 5 15.40 6.71 9.38
N ILE A 6 14.49 7.53 9.94
CA ILE A 6 14.65 8.99 9.99
C ILE A 6 15.97 9.39 10.68
N GLY A 7 16.30 8.75 11.80
CA GLY A 7 17.56 9.01 12.50
C GLY A 7 18.80 8.69 11.67
N LEU A 8 18.78 7.55 10.97
CA LEU A 8 19.89 7.15 10.08
C LEU A 8 19.95 8.01 8.81
N ASP A 9 18.81 8.41 8.24
CA ASP A 9 18.75 9.34 7.11
C ASP A 9 19.42 10.66 7.46
N LEU A 10 19.06 11.26 8.60
CA LEU A 10 19.67 12.49 9.08
C LEU A 10 21.17 12.31 9.30
N LEU A 11 21.59 11.19 9.88
CA LEU A 11 22.99 10.88 10.14
C LEU A 11 23.81 10.72 8.86
N PHE A 12 23.29 9.99 7.88
CA PHE A 12 24.06 9.70 6.65
C PHE A 12 24.04 10.85 5.64
N ILE A 13 22.93 11.60 5.58
CA ILE A 13 22.78 12.70 4.62
C ILE A 13 23.48 13.97 5.12
N VAL A 14 23.30 14.35 6.39
CA VAL A 14 23.77 15.66 6.88
C VAL A 14 25.28 15.63 7.23
N PRO A 15 25.79 14.84 8.21
CA PRO A 15 27.22 14.85 8.54
C PRO A 15 28.07 14.06 7.57
N PHE A 16 27.60 12.89 7.10
CA PHE A 16 28.39 12.05 6.18
C PHE A 16 28.28 12.46 4.71
N LYS A 17 27.32 13.32 4.35
CA LYS A 17 27.10 13.84 2.98
C LYS A 17 26.98 12.74 1.91
N MET A 18 26.45 11.58 2.29
CA MET A 18 26.35 10.41 1.39
C MET A 18 25.22 10.55 0.34
N GLY A 19 24.38 11.59 0.43
CA GLY A 19 23.31 11.83 -0.54
C GLY A 19 22.35 10.63 -0.69
N ILE A 20 22.06 10.24 -1.93
CA ILE A 20 21.11 9.15 -2.25
C ILE A 20 21.58 7.81 -1.68
N LEU A 21 22.88 7.54 -1.68
CA LEU A 21 23.45 6.30 -1.12
C LEU A 21 23.21 6.22 0.39
N GLY A 22 23.30 7.35 1.10
CA GLY A 22 23.00 7.43 2.52
C GLY A 22 21.55 7.08 2.84
N ALA A 23 20.60 7.60 2.07
CA ALA A 23 19.18 7.29 2.22
C ALA A 23 18.87 5.80 1.96
N ALA A 24 19.49 5.22 0.93
CA ALA A 24 19.33 3.79 0.63
C ALA A 24 19.86 2.92 1.78
N LEU A 25 21.08 3.18 2.25
CA LEU A 25 21.69 2.45 3.37
C LEU A 25 20.90 2.61 4.67
N ALA A 26 20.38 3.81 4.96
CA ALA A 26 19.55 4.05 6.14
C ALA A 26 18.28 3.19 6.11
N THR A 27 17.66 3.07 4.94
CA THR A 27 16.48 2.23 4.74
C THR A 27 16.81 0.75 4.95
N ASP A 28 17.85 0.24 4.30
CA ASP A 28 18.25 -1.16 4.41
C ASP A 28 18.65 -1.55 5.84
N ILE A 29 19.46 -0.72 6.51
CA ILE A 29 19.89 -0.96 7.87
C ILE A 29 18.71 -0.93 8.84
N SER A 30 17.82 0.05 8.70
CA SER A 30 16.64 0.16 9.58
C SER A 30 15.69 -1.03 9.42
N GLN A 31 15.51 -1.54 8.20
CA GLN A 31 14.72 -2.73 7.92
C GLN A 31 15.39 -3.99 8.48
N ALA A 32 16.70 -4.15 8.29
CA ALA A 32 17.46 -5.29 8.82
C ALA A 32 17.38 -5.33 10.37
N ILE A 33 17.63 -4.22 11.03
CA ILE A 33 17.54 -4.13 12.51
C ILE A 33 16.11 -4.45 12.97
N SER A 34 15.09 -3.87 12.31
CA SER A 34 13.69 -4.16 12.66
C SER A 34 13.33 -5.62 12.45
N GLY A 35 13.84 -6.25 11.40
CA GLY A 35 13.65 -7.68 11.14
C GLY A 35 14.24 -8.54 12.25
N VAL A 36 15.50 -8.28 12.64
CA VAL A 36 16.19 -9.01 13.72
C VAL A 36 15.48 -8.81 15.08
N VAL A 37 15.12 -7.57 15.41
CA VAL A 37 14.39 -7.27 16.66
C VAL A 37 13.02 -7.93 16.69
N SER A 38 12.27 -7.86 15.59
CA SER A 38 10.95 -8.51 15.48
C SER A 38 11.06 -10.02 15.60
N PHE A 39 12.04 -10.63 14.93
CA PHE A 39 12.30 -12.07 15.03
C PHE A 39 12.68 -12.48 16.45
N GLY A 40 13.59 -11.75 17.10
CA GLY A 40 13.98 -11.99 18.49
C GLY A 40 12.81 -11.84 19.47
N PHE A 41 11.94 -10.86 19.24
CA PHE A 41 10.72 -10.67 20.03
C PHE A 41 9.73 -11.82 19.85
N LEU A 42 9.50 -12.26 18.61
CA LEU A 42 8.63 -13.39 18.28
C LEU A 42 9.13 -14.67 18.96
N CYS A 43 10.42 -14.98 18.82
CA CYS A 43 11.02 -16.16 19.43
C CYS A 43 10.95 -16.15 20.97
N ARG A 44 10.94 -14.96 21.62
CA ARG A 44 10.86 -14.89 23.09
C ARG A 44 9.44 -14.91 23.63
N LYS A 45 8.50 -14.33 22.91
CA LYS A 45 7.15 -14.09 23.45
C LYS A 45 6.13 -15.15 23.05
N PHE A 46 6.33 -15.82 21.92
CA PHE A 46 5.36 -16.78 21.39
C PHE A 46 5.98 -18.18 21.33
N GLU A 47 5.66 -19.02 22.32
CA GLU A 47 6.14 -20.42 22.40
C GLU A 47 5.75 -21.24 21.16
N VAL A 48 4.58 -20.96 20.56
CA VAL A 48 4.10 -21.62 19.33
C VAL A 48 5.00 -21.37 18.13
N LEU A 49 5.81 -20.29 18.14
CA LEU A 49 6.75 -19.95 17.06
C LEU A 49 8.19 -20.38 17.35
N HIS A 50 8.42 -21.11 18.44
CA HIS A 50 9.72 -21.71 18.71
C HIS A 50 9.97 -22.83 17.74
N MET A 51 10.96 -22.66 16.87
CA MET A 51 11.39 -23.69 15.93
C MET A 51 11.98 -24.88 16.69
N GLN A 52 11.35 -26.06 16.57
CA GLN A 52 11.84 -27.30 17.15
C GLN A 52 12.81 -27.99 16.17
N LYS A 53 13.70 -28.83 16.72
CA LYS A 53 14.59 -29.63 15.90
C LYS A 53 13.75 -30.59 15.03
N GLY A 54 13.82 -30.40 13.71
CA GLY A 54 13.03 -31.16 12.72
C GLY A 54 11.98 -30.34 11.97
N GLU A 55 11.55 -29.20 12.45
CA GLU A 55 10.59 -28.33 11.75
C GLU A 55 11.20 -27.58 10.55
N LEU A 56 12.53 -27.52 10.47
CA LEU A 56 13.27 -26.99 9.33
C LEU A 56 13.25 -27.93 8.11
N ALA A 57 12.62 -29.11 8.22
CA ALA A 57 12.50 -30.05 7.12
C ALA A 57 11.57 -29.47 6.02
N PHE A 58 12.03 -29.55 4.76
CA PHE A 58 11.24 -29.11 3.61
C PHE A 58 9.97 -29.94 3.47
N SER A 59 8.81 -29.29 3.60
CA SER A 59 7.51 -29.92 3.40
C SER A 59 6.95 -29.53 2.04
N LYS A 60 6.94 -30.47 1.08
CA LYS A 60 6.36 -30.26 -0.26
C LYS A 60 4.90 -29.81 -0.18
N ARG A 61 4.12 -30.34 0.76
CA ARG A 61 2.71 -30.00 0.97
C ARG A 61 2.53 -28.54 1.42
N ALA A 62 3.34 -28.09 2.38
CA ALA A 62 3.33 -26.72 2.84
C ALA A 62 3.77 -25.75 1.73
N CYS A 63 4.84 -26.10 1.01
CA CYS A 63 5.34 -25.32 -0.11
C CYS A 63 4.28 -25.15 -1.21
N THR A 64 3.62 -26.23 -1.64
CA THR A 64 2.57 -26.17 -2.66
C THR A 64 1.40 -25.30 -2.21
N ARG A 65 1.02 -25.38 -0.92
CA ARG A 65 -0.05 -24.52 -0.37
C ARG A 65 0.34 -23.04 -0.36
N LEU A 66 1.56 -22.73 0.05
CA LEU A 66 2.08 -21.34 0.02
C LEU A 66 2.20 -20.81 -1.40
N MET A 67 2.69 -21.62 -2.35
CA MET A 67 2.75 -21.25 -3.76
C MET A 67 1.36 -21.01 -4.36
N GLY A 68 0.37 -21.83 -3.98
CA GLY A 68 -1.03 -21.65 -4.40
C GLY A 68 -1.66 -20.32 -3.96
N ILE A 69 -1.13 -19.71 -2.91
CA ILE A 69 -1.55 -18.38 -2.44
C ILE A 69 -0.63 -17.29 -3.01
N GLY A 70 0.68 -17.50 -2.95
CA GLY A 70 1.69 -16.49 -3.29
C GLY A 70 1.78 -16.21 -4.79
N VAL A 71 1.67 -17.24 -5.65
CA VAL A 71 1.76 -17.04 -7.10
C VAL A 71 0.62 -16.16 -7.64
N PRO A 72 -0.67 -16.39 -7.31
CA PRO A 72 -1.74 -15.49 -7.72
C PRO A 72 -1.55 -14.05 -7.21
N MET A 73 -1.10 -13.88 -5.97
CA MET A 73 -0.80 -12.54 -5.43
C MET A 73 0.35 -11.86 -6.19
N GLY A 74 1.41 -12.60 -6.50
CA GLY A 74 2.53 -12.09 -7.29
C GLY A 74 2.10 -11.68 -8.71
N LEU A 75 1.27 -12.50 -9.37
CA LEU A 75 0.71 -12.18 -10.68
C LEU A 75 -0.18 -10.94 -10.63
N GLN A 76 -1.01 -10.78 -9.61
CA GLN A 76 -1.82 -9.58 -9.40
C GLN A 76 -0.96 -8.31 -9.31
N CYS A 77 0.09 -8.34 -8.49
CA CYS A 77 1.04 -7.22 -8.40
C CYS A 77 1.73 -6.93 -9.73
N SER A 78 2.10 -7.98 -10.47
CA SER A 78 2.74 -7.84 -11.79
C SER A 78 1.81 -7.21 -12.82
N ILE A 79 0.54 -7.62 -12.87
CA ILE A 79 -0.47 -7.05 -13.77
C ILE A 79 -0.69 -5.56 -13.46
N THR A 80 -0.81 -5.22 -12.19
CA THR A 80 -0.95 -3.82 -11.75
C THR A 80 0.28 -2.99 -12.13
N ALA A 81 1.50 -3.53 -11.95
CA ALA A 81 2.73 -2.86 -12.32
C ALA A 81 2.84 -2.64 -13.84
N ILE A 82 2.48 -3.65 -14.66
CA ILE A 82 2.44 -3.53 -16.12
C ILE A 82 1.42 -2.45 -16.54
N GLY A 83 0.23 -2.44 -15.93
CA GLY A 83 -0.77 -1.40 -16.16
C GLY A 83 -0.23 0.01 -15.87
N SER A 84 0.50 0.17 -14.77
CA SER A 84 1.13 1.45 -14.40
C SER A 84 2.19 1.88 -15.42
N VAL A 85 3.00 0.95 -15.95
CA VAL A 85 4.01 1.23 -16.99
C VAL A 85 3.33 1.67 -18.30
N ILE A 86 2.26 0.98 -18.71
CA ILE A 86 1.50 1.35 -19.92
C ILE A 86 0.89 2.75 -19.76
N MET A 87 0.30 3.02 -18.59
CA MET A 87 -0.25 4.33 -18.27
C MET A 87 0.83 5.41 -18.34
N GLN A 88 2.01 5.17 -17.74
CA GLN A 88 3.13 6.11 -17.78
C GLN A 88 3.62 6.34 -19.20
N TRP A 89 3.66 5.30 -20.04
CA TRP A 89 4.01 5.43 -21.44
C TRP A 89 3.02 6.33 -22.19
N ALA A 90 1.72 6.12 -22.00
CA ALA A 90 0.67 6.94 -22.61
C ALA A 90 0.77 8.42 -22.17
N VAL A 91 1.04 8.67 -20.88
CA VAL A 91 1.25 10.04 -20.35
C VAL A 91 2.49 10.67 -20.96
N ASN A 92 3.57 9.92 -21.16
CA ASN A 92 4.81 10.45 -21.79
C ASN A 92 4.59 10.92 -23.23
N VAL A 93 3.67 10.28 -23.97
CA VAL A 93 3.30 10.70 -25.33
C VAL A 93 2.61 12.07 -25.35
N LEU A 94 1.93 12.46 -24.26
CA LEU A 94 1.25 13.76 -24.13
C LEU A 94 2.21 14.92 -23.84
N GLY A 95 3.49 14.64 -23.59
CA GLY A 95 4.51 15.67 -23.38
C GLY A 95 4.84 15.93 -21.90
N SER A 96 5.87 16.78 -21.71
CA SER A 96 6.44 17.05 -20.37
C SER A 96 5.46 17.69 -19.40
N THR A 97 4.58 18.56 -19.88
CA THR A 97 3.53 19.22 -19.06
C THR A 97 2.59 18.19 -18.45
N ALA A 98 2.10 17.23 -19.26
CA ALA A 98 1.23 16.15 -18.80
C ALA A 98 1.95 15.22 -17.82
N VAL A 99 3.21 14.90 -18.07
CA VAL A 99 4.05 14.08 -17.16
C VAL A 99 4.19 14.74 -15.80
N ALA A 100 4.48 16.05 -15.76
CA ALA A 100 4.59 16.80 -14.51
C ALA A 100 3.27 16.84 -13.75
N ALA A 101 2.15 17.14 -14.45
CA ALA A 101 0.81 17.18 -13.88
C ALA A 101 0.40 15.83 -13.26
N VAL A 102 0.51 14.74 -14.02
CA VAL A 102 0.14 13.40 -13.57
C VAL A 102 1.06 12.92 -12.44
N THR A 103 2.35 13.26 -12.48
CA THR A 103 3.30 12.91 -11.41
C THR A 103 2.93 13.58 -10.10
N ALA A 104 2.64 14.87 -10.09
CA ALA A 104 2.23 15.61 -8.89
C ALA A 104 0.88 15.10 -8.36
N ALA A 105 -0.10 14.94 -9.25
CA ALA A 105 -1.40 14.39 -8.89
C ALA A 105 -1.31 12.95 -8.35
N SER A 106 -0.46 12.10 -8.92
CA SER A 106 -0.24 10.74 -8.44
C SER A 106 0.39 10.70 -7.05
N LYS A 107 1.30 11.62 -6.70
CA LYS A 107 1.84 11.74 -5.34
C LYS A 107 0.73 12.07 -4.34
N THR A 108 -0.17 12.98 -4.70
CA THR A 108 -1.36 13.30 -3.91
C THR A 108 -2.25 12.08 -3.71
N MET A 109 -2.56 11.37 -4.81
CA MET A 109 -3.38 10.16 -4.76
C MET A 109 -2.76 9.07 -3.88
N ASN A 110 -1.46 8.85 -3.99
CA ASN A 110 -0.74 7.88 -3.14
C ASN A 110 -0.89 8.21 -1.65
N LEU A 111 -0.75 9.49 -1.27
CA LEU A 111 -0.93 9.93 0.12
C LEU A 111 -2.33 9.59 0.65
N LEU A 112 -3.36 9.77 -0.16
CA LEU A 112 -4.75 9.47 0.21
C LEU A 112 -5.10 7.98 0.10
N THR A 113 -4.39 7.21 -0.70
CA THR A 113 -4.64 5.76 -0.87
C THR A 113 -4.03 4.93 0.26
N VAL A 114 -2.90 5.37 0.85
CA VAL A 114 -2.21 4.64 1.93
C VAL A 114 -3.12 4.26 3.12
N PRO A 115 -4.00 5.13 3.65
CA PRO A 115 -4.91 4.73 4.71
C PRO A 115 -5.93 3.66 4.28
N LEU A 116 -6.41 3.68 3.03
CA LEU A 116 -7.29 2.62 2.51
C LEU A 116 -6.56 1.29 2.42
N GLU A 117 -5.33 1.27 1.96
CA GLU A 117 -4.47 0.08 1.93
C GLU A 117 -4.22 -0.46 3.35
N SER A 118 -4.07 0.44 4.33
CA SER A 118 -3.92 0.08 5.74
C SER A 118 -5.18 -0.60 6.30
N ILE A 119 -6.36 -0.10 5.94
CA ILE A 119 -7.64 -0.75 6.27
C ILE A 119 -7.70 -2.13 5.61
N GLY A 120 -7.30 -2.23 4.34
CA GLY A 120 -7.24 -3.49 3.60
C GLY A 120 -6.35 -4.52 4.30
N THR A 121 -5.11 -4.19 4.60
CA THR A 121 -4.16 -5.11 5.26
C THR A 121 -4.62 -5.52 6.66
N ALA A 122 -5.24 -4.61 7.41
CA ALA A 122 -5.90 -4.92 8.68
C ALA A 122 -7.03 -5.93 8.48
N MET A 123 -7.84 -5.78 7.43
CA MET A 123 -8.93 -6.71 7.11
C MET A 123 -8.45 -8.08 6.66
N ALA A 124 -7.32 -8.18 5.93
CA ALA A 124 -6.72 -9.47 5.61
C ALA A 124 -6.32 -10.23 6.88
N THR A 125 -5.65 -9.57 7.81
CA THR A 125 -5.25 -10.14 9.09
C THR A 125 -6.47 -10.53 9.94
N TYR A 126 -7.43 -9.62 10.07
CA TYR A 126 -8.67 -9.84 10.83
C TYR A 126 -9.48 -11.03 10.30
N SER A 127 -9.66 -11.10 8.98
CA SER A 127 -10.39 -12.19 8.32
C SER A 127 -9.68 -13.53 8.51
N GLY A 128 -8.36 -13.58 8.35
CA GLY A 128 -7.57 -14.79 8.55
C GLY A 128 -7.62 -15.31 9.99
N GLN A 129 -7.47 -14.41 10.96
CA GLN A 129 -7.54 -14.78 12.39
C GLN A 129 -8.93 -15.30 12.79
N ASN A 130 -10.00 -14.64 12.35
CA ASN A 130 -11.36 -15.06 12.69
C ASN A 130 -11.78 -16.32 11.92
N LEU A 131 -11.27 -16.53 10.70
CA LEU A 131 -11.45 -17.80 9.99
C LEU A 131 -10.77 -18.95 10.75
N GLY A 132 -9.54 -18.76 11.22
CA GLY A 132 -8.83 -19.76 12.03
C GLY A 132 -9.53 -20.09 13.36
N ALA A 133 -10.26 -19.12 13.92
CA ALA A 133 -11.09 -19.28 15.10
C ALA A 133 -12.53 -19.81 14.80
N ALA A 134 -12.84 -20.14 13.54
CA ALA A 134 -14.17 -20.55 13.06
C ALA A 134 -15.30 -19.53 13.34
N ARG A 135 -14.95 -18.23 13.43
CA ARG A 135 -15.88 -17.13 13.78
C ARG A 135 -16.25 -16.30 12.54
N MET A 136 -16.94 -16.92 11.59
CA MET A 136 -17.42 -16.25 10.36
C MET A 136 -18.42 -15.10 10.62
N ASP A 137 -19.15 -15.16 11.75
CA ASP A 137 -19.99 -14.08 12.24
C ASP A 137 -19.20 -12.77 12.43
N ARG A 138 -17.98 -12.87 12.98
CA ARG A 138 -17.08 -11.73 13.15
C ARG A 138 -16.52 -11.24 11.83
N VAL A 139 -16.14 -12.13 10.94
CA VAL A 139 -15.65 -11.73 9.61
C VAL A 139 -16.67 -10.86 8.90
N ARG A 140 -17.95 -11.29 8.86
CA ARG A 140 -19.03 -10.52 8.22
C ARG A 140 -19.20 -9.12 8.84
N LYS A 141 -19.27 -9.05 10.17
CA LYS A 141 -19.38 -7.77 10.90
C LYS A 141 -18.15 -6.88 10.65
N GLY A 142 -16.95 -7.46 10.64
CA GLY A 142 -15.71 -6.74 10.35
C GLY A 142 -15.69 -6.14 8.96
N VAL A 143 -16.08 -6.91 7.93
CA VAL A 143 -16.18 -6.42 6.56
C VAL A 143 -17.17 -5.25 6.45
N THR A 144 -18.36 -5.37 7.07
CA THR A 144 -19.34 -4.27 7.07
C THR A 144 -18.80 -3.02 7.74
N SER A 145 -18.14 -3.16 8.90
CA SER A 145 -17.53 -2.02 9.60
C SER A 145 -16.40 -1.39 8.79
N ALA A 146 -15.54 -2.22 8.19
CA ALA A 146 -14.44 -1.73 7.35
C ALA A 146 -14.94 -1.02 6.09
N LEU A 147 -16.02 -1.53 5.45
CA LEU A 147 -16.68 -0.86 4.33
C LEU A 147 -17.23 0.50 4.73
N LEU A 148 -17.87 0.60 5.91
CA LEU A 148 -18.36 1.88 6.41
C LEU A 148 -17.21 2.88 6.60
N ILE A 149 -16.14 2.47 7.29
CA ILE A 149 -14.97 3.31 7.55
C ILE A 149 -14.32 3.73 6.21
N ALA A 150 -14.09 2.78 5.30
CA ALA A 150 -13.50 3.06 3.99
C ALA A 150 -14.38 4.00 3.16
N THR A 151 -15.71 3.84 3.21
CA THR A 151 -16.66 4.72 2.50
C THR A 151 -16.62 6.14 3.06
N VAL A 152 -16.70 6.29 4.39
CA VAL A 152 -16.61 7.62 5.04
C VAL A 152 -15.28 8.29 4.71
N TYR A 153 -14.18 7.56 4.83
CA TYR A 153 -12.86 8.07 4.47
C TYR A 153 -12.76 8.44 2.99
N SER A 154 -13.29 7.61 2.09
CA SER A 154 -13.27 7.87 0.64
C SER A 154 -14.09 9.10 0.27
N ILE A 155 -15.25 9.30 0.90
CA ILE A 155 -16.07 10.50 0.70
C ILE A 155 -15.32 11.74 1.21
N ALA A 156 -14.73 11.69 2.40
CA ALA A 156 -13.95 12.79 2.94
C ALA A 156 -12.75 13.13 2.03
N SER A 157 -12.02 12.13 1.55
CA SER A 157 -10.90 12.31 0.62
C SER A 157 -11.35 12.90 -0.73
N ALA A 158 -12.48 12.42 -1.27
CA ALA A 158 -13.04 12.93 -2.50
C ALA A 158 -13.46 14.42 -2.35
N LEU A 159 -14.05 14.79 -1.23
CA LEU A 159 -14.39 16.18 -0.93
C LEU A 159 -13.12 17.06 -0.80
N ILE A 160 -12.08 16.56 -0.15
CA ILE A 160 -10.78 17.27 -0.07
C ILE A 160 -10.22 17.48 -1.48
N LEU A 161 -10.21 16.44 -2.32
CA LEU A 161 -9.72 16.52 -3.69
C LEU A 161 -10.56 17.44 -4.57
N HIS A 162 -11.85 17.61 -4.27
CA HIS A 162 -12.76 18.47 -5.02
C HIS A 162 -12.67 19.94 -4.61
N PHE A 163 -12.60 20.23 -3.31
CA PHE A 163 -12.63 21.60 -2.79
C PHE A 163 -11.25 22.19 -2.49
N ALA A 164 -10.24 21.37 -2.28
CA ALA A 164 -8.89 21.80 -1.92
C ALA A 164 -7.83 21.32 -2.92
N ASP A 165 -8.22 21.03 -4.16
CA ASP A 165 -7.36 20.50 -5.23
C ASP A 165 -6.10 21.36 -5.44
N VAL A 166 -6.25 22.68 -5.57
CA VAL A 166 -5.14 23.63 -5.74
C VAL A 166 -4.23 23.66 -4.51
N ALA A 167 -4.82 23.68 -3.30
CA ALA A 167 -4.04 23.68 -2.07
C ALA A 167 -3.25 22.39 -1.87
N VAL A 168 -3.80 21.26 -2.28
CA VAL A 168 -3.12 19.98 -2.22
C VAL A 168 -2.02 19.87 -3.29
N MET A 169 -2.26 20.36 -4.49
CA MET A 169 -1.25 20.41 -5.55
C MET A 169 -0.11 21.37 -5.23
N SER A 170 -0.38 22.47 -4.51
CA SER A 170 0.66 23.43 -4.09
C SER A 170 1.71 22.86 -3.14
N LEU A 171 1.45 21.67 -2.55
CA LEU A 171 2.44 20.94 -1.78
C LEU A 171 3.55 20.33 -2.67
N PHE A 172 3.29 20.17 -3.95
CA PHE A 172 4.19 19.49 -4.89
C PHE A 172 4.62 20.33 -6.08
N LEU A 173 3.90 21.42 -6.38
CA LEU A 173 4.10 22.31 -7.54
C LEU A 173 3.97 23.77 -7.14
N ASP A 174 4.67 24.64 -7.86
CA ASP A 174 4.44 26.08 -7.77
C ASP A 174 3.21 26.45 -8.63
N THR A 175 2.07 26.59 -7.96
CA THR A 175 0.76 26.83 -8.60
C THR A 175 0.64 28.21 -9.25
N THR A 176 1.58 29.12 -9.00
CA THR A 176 1.56 30.48 -9.55
C THR A 176 2.23 30.56 -10.93
N THR A 177 3.26 29.75 -11.16
CA THR A 177 4.04 29.77 -12.41
C THR A 177 3.62 28.68 -13.40
N GLU A 178 2.99 27.58 -12.94
CA GLU A 178 2.69 26.37 -13.71
C GLU A 178 1.18 26.17 -13.91
N VAL A 179 0.44 27.20 -14.34
CA VAL A 179 -1.03 27.19 -14.44
C VAL A 179 -1.58 26.05 -15.31
N GLU A 180 -0.92 25.74 -16.42
CA GLU A 180 -1.36 24.66 -17.33
C GLU A 180 -1.19 23.28 -16.69
N ILE A 181 -0.07 23.05 -15.99
CA ILE A 181 0.20 21.81 -15.26
C ILE A 181 -0.85 21.61 -14.15
N VAL A 182 -1.16 22.67 -13.43
CA VAL A 182 -2.17 22.66 -12.37
C VAL A 182 -3.56 22.34 -12.93
N ALA A 183 -3.94 22.91 -14.07
CA ALA A 183 -5.23 22.64 -14.70
C ALA A 183 -5.39 21.17 -15.10
N MET A 184 -4.38 20.59 -15.76
CA MET A 184 -4.38 19.16 -16.12
C MET A 184 -4.37 18.25 -14.88
N GLY A 185 -3.60 18.60 -13.85
CA GLY A 185 -3.56 17.84 -12.60
C GLY A 185 -4.89 17.85 -11.85
N ARG A 186 -5.61 19.00 -11.85
CA ARG A 186 -6.95 19.13 -11.27
C ARG A 186 -7.96 18.21 -11.97
N GLU A 187 -7.95 18.18 -13.29
CA GLU A 187 -8.84 17.28 -14.05
C GLU A 187 -8.55 15.81 -13.73
N TYR A 188 -7.28 15.43 -13.66
CA TYR A 188 -6.89 14.09 -13.24
C TYR A 188 -7.36 13.74 -11.81
N LEU A 189 -7.18 14.64 -10.85
CA LEU A 189 -7.63 14.46 -9.46
C LEU A 189 -9.16 14.39 -9.37
N PHE A 190 -9.88 15.20 -10.15
CA PHE A 190 -11.34 15.16 -10.19
C PHE A 190 -11.86 13.78 -10.60
N TRP A 191 -11.39 13.26 -11.73
CA TRP A 191 -11.81 11.93 -12.18
C TRP A 191 -11.44 10.82 -11.20
N ASN A 192 -10.26 10.88 -10.60
CA ASN A 192 -9.88 9.92 -9.55
C ASN A 192 -10.77 10.04 -8.30
N SER A 193 -11.18 11.25 -7.92
CA SER A 193 -12.05 11.47 -6.74
C SER A 193 -13.41 10.82 -6.90
N VAL A 194 -13.99 10.83 -8.10
CA VAL A 194 -15.26 10.18 -8.42
C VAL A 194 -15.20 8.66 -8.17
N PHE A 195 -14.07 8.04 -8.48
CA PHE A 195 -13.88 6.59 -8.31
C PHE A 195 -13.27 6.20 -6.97
N PHE A 196 -13.05 7.14 -6.06
CA PHE A 196 -12.39 6.87 -4.78
C PHE A 196 -13.24 5.99 -3.84
N VAL A 197 -14.56 6.17 -3.86
CA VAL A 197 -15.50 5.34 -3.07
C VAL A 197 -15.52 3.88 -3.57
N PRO A 198 -15.73 3.61 -4.87
CA PRO A 198 -15.58 2.25 -5.41
C PRO A 198 -14.21 1.62 -5.12
N LEU A 199 -13.13 2.40 -5.20
CA LEU A 199 -11.77 1.94 -4.90
C LEU A 199 -11.65 1.48 -3.44
N GLY A 200 -12.17 2.25 -2.49
CA GLY A 200 -12.17 1.87 -1.07
C GLY A 200 -12.93 0.57 -0.81
N ALA A 201 -14.11 0.40 -1.43
CA ALA A 201 -14.88 -0.83 -1.32
C ALA A 201 -14.12 -2.03 -1.93
N LEU A 202 -13.53 -1.85 -3.10
CA LEU A 202 -12.73 -2.88 -3.78
C LEU A 202 -11.55 -3.33 -2.92
N ILE A 203 -10.81 -2.39 -2.32
CA ILE A 203 -9.68 -2.69 -1.43
C ILE A 203 -10.15 -3.55 -0.25
N VAL A 204 -11.22 -3.16 0.44
CA VAL A 204 -11.74 -3.93 1.60
C VAL A 204 -12.16 -5.34 1.18
N TRP A 205 -12.90 -5.49 0.08
CA TRP A 205 -13.33 -6.80 -0.41
C TRP A 205 -12.13 -7.66 -0.82
N ARG A 206 -11.23 -7.14 -1.60
CA ARG A 206 -10.04 -7.84 -2.10
C ARG A 206 -9.20 -8.39 -0.95
N TYR A 207 -8.82 -7.54 -0.02
CA TYR A 207 -7.99 -7.96 1.12
C TYR A 207 -8.73 -8.91 2.08
N SER A 208 -10.03 -8.76 2.25
CA SER A 208 -10.84 -9.70 3.05
C SER A 208 -10.86 -11.09 2.42
N ILE A 209 -11.04 -11.19 1.10
CA ILE A 209 -11.01 -12.45 0.35
C ILE A 209 -9.62 -13.08 0.39
N GLN A 210 -8.55 -12.29 0.27
CA GLN A 210 -7.18 -12.75 0.44
C GLN A 210 -6.94 -13.32 1.84
N GLY A 211 -7.42 -12.64 2.87
CA GLY A 211 -7.32 -13.11 4.26
C GLY A 211 -8.06 -14.42 4.52
N LEU A 212 -9.12 -14.71 3.76
CA LEU A 212 -9.83 -15.99 3.79
C LEU A 212 -9.11 -17.11 3.01
N GLY A 213 -7.99 -16.81 2.33
CA GLY A 213 -7.20 -17.77 1.57
C GLY A 213 -7.62 -17.95 0.10
N PHE A 214 -8.57 -17.15 -0.40
CA PHE A 214 -9.04 -17.21 -1.79
C PHE A 214 -8.28 -16.20 -2.69
N SER A 215 -6.95 -16.31 -2.73
CA SER A 215 -6.09 -15.36 -3.47
C SER A 215 -6.39 -15.33 -4.97
N THR A 216 -6.78 -16.46 -5.57
CA THR A 216 -7.14 -16.53 -7.00
C THR A 216 -8.39 -15.70 -7.32
N LEU A 217 -9.41 -15.72 -6.45
CA LEU A 217 -10.60 -14.88 -6.61
C LEU A 217 -10.26 -13.40 -6.45
N ALA A 218 -9.39 -13.07 -5.49
CA ALA A 218 -8.93 -11.71 -5.29
C ALA A 218 -8.08 -11.17 -6.45
N MET A 219 -7.42 -12.05 -7.22
CA MET A 219 -6.69 -11.68 -8.43
C MET A 219 -7.63 -11.35 -9.61
N MET A 220 -8.82 -11.98 -9.64
CA MET A 220 -9.81 -11.77 -10.72
C MET A 220 -10.68 -10.52 -10.50
N ALA A 221 -10.69 -9.98 -9.29
CA ALA A 221 -11.43 -8.76 -8.91
C ALA A 221 -10.61 -7.50 -9.15
#